data_12d8d470ffe3a47ddaf0b5b0cf2f8084
#
_entry.id   12d8d470ffe3a47ddaf0b5b0cf2f8084
#
_cell.length_a   1.000
_cell.length_b   1.000
_cell.length_c   1.000
_cell.angle_alpha   90.00
_cell.angle_beta   90.00
_cell.angle_gamma   90.00
#
_symmetry.space_group_name_H-M   'P 1'
#
loop_
_entity.id
_entity.type
_entity.pdbx_description
1 polymer ?
#
loop_
_entity_poly.entity_id
_entity_poly.type
_entity_poly.pdbx_seq_one_letter_code
_entity_poly.pdbx_strand_id
1 'polypeptide(L)'
;MNDDTELHEETNEEAQGAGEAGPGEQAPDQDFSELAKELEQVRQHVLYAQAETQNVRRRLEQEKQTVAAYAATGFARDVLSVKDNLDRALAAIPEDLRQDQRMKALIAGIEATGRELDTVFERNGITRVEALGQPLDPHRHQAMVEIPNDEAEPGTIVQEMQAGYMIKDRLLRPALVGVAKQPG
;
A
#
# COMPACT_ATOMS: atom_id res chain seq x y z
N MET A 1 -32.73 59.82 -44.84
CA MET A 1 -32.94 61.15 -44.29
C MET A 1 -31.64 61.48 -43.65
N ASN A 2 -30.72 61.99 -44.41
CA ASN A 2 -30.37 63.39 -44.56
C ASN A 2 -29.67 63.91 -43.31
N ASP A 3 -28.57 64.47 -43.24
CA ASP A 3 -27.80 65.30 -44.15
C ASP A 3 -26.48 65.57 -43.46
N ASP A 4 -25.41 65.44 -44.09
CA ASP A 4 -24.66 66.51 -44.82
C ASP A 4 -24.05 67.60 -43.95
N THR A 5 -22.73 67.69 -44.12
CA THR A 5 -22.03 68.93 -44.63
C THR A 5 -21.28 69.66 -43.50
N GLU A 6 -20.13 70.10 -43.59
CA GLU A 6 -19.05 70.40 -44.53
C GLU A 6 -17.83 70.88 -43.74
N LEU A 7 -16.68 70.54 -44.22
CA LEU A 7 -15.48 71.33 -44.52
C LEU A 7 -15.34 72.76 -43.96
N HIS A 8 -14.20 72.98 -43.27
CA HIS A 8 -13.37 74.14 -43.63
C HIS A 8 -11.92 73.91 -43.28
N GLU A 9 -11.11 73.96 -44.35
CA GLU A 9 -9.68 74.23 -44.34
C GLU A 9 -9.44 75.66 -43.90
N GLU A 10 -8.33 75.95 -43.22
CA GLU A 10 -7.32 76.97 -43.57
C GLU A 10 -6.24 77.09 -42.54
N THR A 11 -5.08 76.78 -42.97
CA THR A 11 -3.83 77.55 -43.18
C THR A 11 -3.04 77.96 -41.95
N ASN A 12 -1.92 77.31 -41.84
CA ASN A 12 -0.50 77.76 -41.77
C ASN A 12 -0.15 79.04 -40.97
N GLU A 13 0.68 78.87 -40.00
CA GLU A 13 1.88 79.70 -39.83
C GLU A 13 2.91 79.16 -38.88
N GLU A 14 4.14 79.23 -39.34
CA GLU A 14 5.37 78.85 -38.68
C GLU A 14 5.66 79.73 -37.44
N ALA A 15 6.12 79.09 -36.35
CA ALA A 15 7.02 79.77 -35.41
C ALA A 15 7.97 78.78 -34.76
N GLN A 16 9.22 78.94 -35.06
CA GLN A 16 10.36 78.38 -34.43
C GLN A 16 10.43 78.75 -32.94
N GLY A 17 10.64 77.76 -32.07
CA GLY A 17 10.95 78.00 -30.67
C GLY A 17 11.72 76.84 -30.11
N ALA A 18 13.01 76.98 -29.99
CA ALA A 18 13.88 76.08 -29.28
C ALA A 18 13.54 76.08 -27.78
N GLY A 19 13.55 74.91 -27.16
CA GLY A 19 13.47 74.89 -25.71
C GLY A 19 13.30 73.49 -25.10
N GLU A 20 14.38 73.03 -24.55
CA GLU A 20 14.51 72.12 -23.38
C GLU A 20 14.04 70.68 -23.48
N ALA A 21 15.06 69.82 -23.52
CA ALA A 21 14.95 68.40 -23.16
C ALA A 21 14.47 68.28 -21.71
N GLY A 22 13.24 67.88 -21.52
CA GLY A 22 12.70 67.39 -20.24
C GLY A 22 13.26 65.97 -19.91
N PRO A 23 13.41 65.62 -18.65
CA PRO A 23 14.00 64.34 -18.25
C PRO A 23 13.12 63.18 -18.70
N GLY A 24 13.76 62.26 -19.41
CA GLY A 24 13.43 60.94 -19.80
C GLY A 24 12.07 60.38 -19.35
N GLU A 25 11.16 60.32 -20.26
CA GLU A 25 10.05 59.40 -20.31
C GLU A 25 10.70 58.00 -20.50
N GLN A 26 11.05 57.35 -19.39
CA GLN A 26 11.46 55.94 -19.42
C GLN A 26 10.24 55.12 -19.85
N ALA A 27 10.40 54.53 -20.99
CA ALA A 27 9.36 53.91 -21.77
C ALA A 27 8.50 52.88 -20.97
N PRO A 28 7.19 52.88 -21.19
CA PRO A 28 6.25 51.88 -20.63
C PRO A 28 6.57 50.44 -21.04
N ASP A 29 7.46 50.22 -22.00
CA ASP A 29 7.85 48.90 -22.49
C ASP A 29 8.69 48.09 -21.49
N GLN A 30 9.40 48.72 -20.55
CA GLN A 30 10.17 47.98 -19.52
C GLN A 30 9.25 47.41 -18.46
N ASP A 31 8.26 48.12 -18.00
CA ASP A 31 7.28 47.68 -17.02
C ASP A 31 6.45 46.51 -17.57
N PHE A 32 6.07 46.52 -18.84
CA PHE A 32 5.37 45.40 -19.47
C PHE A 32 6.22 44.16 -19.62
N SER A 33 7.53 44.30 -19.87
CA SER A 33 8.47 43.19 -19.96
C SER A 33 8.68 42.51 -18.60
N GLU A 34 8.79 43.28 -17.53
CA GLU A 34 8.93 42.77 -16.17
C GLU A 34 7.66 42.06 -15.71
N LEU A 35 6.50 42.66 -15.93
CA LEU A 35 5.21 42.08 -15.62
C LEU A 35 4.96 40.75 -16.38
N ALA A 36 5.37 40.67 -17.65
CA ALA A 36 5.29 39.45 -18.44
C ALA A 36 6.18 38.34 -17.88
N LYS A 37 7.39 38.67 -17.39
CA LYS A 37 8.28 37.71 -16.74
C LYS A 37 7.73 37.21 -15.40
N GLU A 38 7.19 38.12 -14.60
CA GLU A 38 6.54 37.74 -13.33
C GLU A 38 5.34 36.82 -13.57
N LEU A 39 4.51 37.15 -14.56
CA LEU A 39 3.35 36.35 -14.94
C LEU A 39 3.78 34.93 -15.38
N GLU A 40 4.84 34.80 -16.15
CA GLU A 40 5.36 33.50 -16.56
C GLU A 40 5.94 32.72 -15.37
N GLN A 41 6.65 33.40 -14.46
CA GLN A 41 7.15 32.75 -13.23
C GLN A 41 5.99 32.25 -12.36
N VAL A 42 4.95 33.05 -12.17
CA VAL A 42 3.76 32.65 -11.41
C VAL A 42 3.06 31.47 -12.09
N ARG A 43 2.92 31.49 -13.43
CA ARG A 43 2.37 30.35 -14.17
C ARG A 43 3.17 29.07 -13.96
N GLN A 44 4.49 29.15 -14.03
CA GLN A 44 5.35 28.00 -13.78
C GLN A 44 5.23 27.51 -12.34
N HIS A 45 5.16 28.39 -11.34
CA HIS A 45 4.92 28.02 -9.95
C HIS A 45 3.56 27.35 -9.77
N VAL A 46 2.50 27.84 -10.42
CA VAL A 46 1.18 27.21 -10.38
C VAL A 46 1.21 25.81 -10.99
N LEU A 47 1.85 25.64 -12.14
CA LEU A 47 1.98 24.33 -12.79
C LEU A 47 2.77 23.36 -11.92
N TYR A 48 3.86 23.81 -11.32
CA TYR A 48 4.65 23.01 -10.39
C TYR A 48 3.83 22.60 -9.17
N ALA A 49 3.13 23.55 -8.53
CA ALA A 49 2.28 23.27 -7.37
C ALA A 49 1.12 22.32 -7.71
N GLN A 50 0.56 22.43 -8.92
CA GLN A 50 -0.46 21.49 -9.39
C GLN A 50 0.10 20.09 -9.59
N ALA A 51 1.28 19.96 -10.20
CA ALA A 51 1.95 18.68 -10.38
C ALA A 51 2.30 18.01 -9.04
N GLU A 52 2.82 18.81 -8.10
CA GLU A 52 3.11 18.33 -6.75
C GLU A 52 1.84 17.88 -6.01
N THR A 53 0.77 18.65 -6.10
CA THR A 53 -0.54 18.30 -5.53
C THR A 53 -1.05 16.98 -6.10
N GLN A 54 -0.92 16.76 -7.41
CA GLN A 54 -1.32 15.50 -8.04
C GLN A 54 -0.46 14.33 -7.58
N ASN A 55 0.85 14.52 -7.43
CA ASN A 55 1.77 13.50 -6.94
C ASN A 55 1.45 13.12 -5.48
N VAL A 56 1.22 14.11 -4.62
CA VAL A 56 0.83 13.90 -3.22
C VAL A 56 -0.51 13.17 -3.16
N ARG A 57 -1.51 13.59 -3.95
CA ARG A 57 -2.81 12.92 -3.99
C ARG A 57 -2.69 11.46 -4.40
N ARG A 58 -1.89 11.15 -5.44
CA ARG A 58 -1.64 9.76 -5.88
C ARG A 58 -0.98 8.94 -4.79
N ARG A 59 0.04 9.50 -4.13
CA ARG A 59 0.73 8.82 -3.02
C ARG A 59 -0.21 8.54 -1.86
N LEU A 60 -0.99 9.52 -1.43
CA LEU A 60 -1.96 9.37 -0.35
C LEU A 60 -3.04 8.32 -0.67
N GLU A 61 -3.49 8.25 -1.91
CA GLU A 61 -4.45 7.21 -2.32
C GLU A 61 -3.84 5.81 -2.23
N GLN A 62 -2.58 5.64 -2.66
CA GLN A 62 -1.85 4.38 -2.52
C GLN A 62 -1.61 4.01 -1.05
N GLU A 63 -1.22 4.98 -0.22
CA GLU A 63 -1.05 4.78 1.21
C GLU A 63 -2.37 4.38 1.88
N LYS A 64 -3.47 5.07 1.55
CA LYS A 64 -4.82 4.74 2.03
C LYS A 64 -5.21 3.31 1.68
N GLN A 65 -5.00 2.88 0.43
CA GLN A 65 -5.27 1.52 0.00
C GLN A 65 -4.41 0.51 0.76
N THR A 66 -3.13 0.81 0.95
CA THR A 66 -2.22 -0.04 1.73
C THR A 66 -2.67 -0.14 3.19
N VAL A 67 -2.97 0.98 3.84
CA VAL A 67 -3.45 0.98 5.23
C VAL A 67 -4.75 0.18 5.34
N ALA A 68 -5.71 0.38 4.45
CA ALA A 68 -6.96 -0.38 4.44
C ALA A 68 -6.73 -1.88 4.22
N ALA A 69 -5.78 -2.23 3.34
CA ALA A 69 -5.45 -3.63 3.04
C ALA A 69 -4.86 -4.40 4.23
N TYR A 70 -4.16 -3.71 5.12
CA TYR A 70 -3.45 -4.32 6.26
C TYR A 70 -3.96 -3.85 7.63
N ALA A 71 -5.08 -3.12 7.68
CA ALA A 71 -5.67 -2.64 8.94
C ALA A 71 -5.94 -3.77 9.94
N ALA A 72 -6.32 -4.93 9.45
CA ALA A 72 -6.63 -6.09 10.28
C ALA A 72 -5.40 -6.89 10.76
N THR A 73 -4.17 -6.50 10.38
CA THR A 73 -2.95 -7.30 10.66
C THR A 73 -2.76 -7.60 12.15
N GLY A 74 -2.95 -6.60 13.02
CA GLY A 74 -2.82 -6.78 14.47
C GLY A 74 -3.85 -7.75 15.01
N PHE A 75 -5.12 -7.50 14.70
CA PHE A 75 -6.23 -8.36 15.10
C PHE A 75 -6.08 -9.78 14.55
N ALA A 76 -5.70 -9.93 13.28
CA ALA A 76 -5.46 -11.22 12.68
C ALA A 76 -4.41 -12.03 13.42
N ARG A 77 -3.28 -11.38 13.81
CA ARG A 77 -2.21 -12.04 14.57
C ARG A 77 -2.70 -12.53 15.94
N ASP A 78 -3.54 -11.75 16.61
CA ASP A 78 -4.09 -12.14 17.92
C ASP A 78 -5.06 -13.32 17.78
N VAL A 79 -5.89 -13.33 16.73
CA VAL A 79 -6.83 -14.43 16.47
C VAL A 79 -6.12 -15.72 16.08
N LEU A 80 -4.89 -15.68 15.51
CA LEU A 80 -4.11 -16.89 15.25
C LEU A 80 -3.84 -17.72 16.52
N SER A 81 -3.70 -17.07 17.67
CA SER A 81 -3.55 -17.76 18.94
C SER A 81 -4.80 -18.56 19.33
N VAL A 82 -5.98 -18.07 18.97
CA VAL A 82 -7.24 -18.78 19.20
C VAL A 82 -7.33 -20.00 18.29
N LYS A 83 -6.94 -19.85 17.02
CA LYS A 83 -6.86 -20.98 16.07
C LYS A 83 -5.90 -22.06 16.55
N ASP A 84 -4.70 -21.69 16.99
CA ASP A 84 -3.72 -22.63 17.52
C ASP A 84 -4.25 -23.41 18.74
N ASN A 85 -4.96 -22.71 19.64
CA ASN A 85 -5.55 -23.36 20.81
C ASN A 85 -6.67 -24.33 20.42
N LEU A 86 -7.48 -23.96 19.42
CA LEU A 86 -8.52 -24.82 18.89
C LEU A 86 -7.93 -26.10 18.27
N ASP A 87 -6.92 -25.95 17.43
CA ASP A 87 -6.22 -27.07 16.79
C ASP A 87 -5.54 -27.96 17.83
N ARG A 88 -4.92 -27.37 18.85
CA ARG A 88 -4.31 -28.11 19.97
C ARG A 88 -5.36 -28.88 20.78
N ALA A 89 -6.51 -28.25 21.03
CA ALA A 89 -7.63 -28.91 21.73
C ALA A 89 -8.15 -30.11 20.93
N LEU A 90 -8.31 -29.96 19.62
CA LEU A 90 -8.72 -31.06 18.73
C LEU A 90 -7.66 -32.16 18.68
N ALA A 91 -6.38 -31.81 18.62
CA ALA A 91 -5.27 -32.78 18.60
C ALA A 91 -5.15 -33.54 19.94
N ALA A 92 -5.51 -32.93 21.05
CA ALA A 92 -5.45 -33.52 22.39
C ALA A 92 -6.60 -34.50 22.67
N ILE A 93 -7.61 -34.60 21.80
CA ILE A 93 -8.73 -35.55 22.00
C ILE A 93 -8.22 -36.96 21.76
N PRO A 94 -8.28 -37.85 22.78
CA PRO A 94 -7.92 -39.26 22.64
C PRO A 94 -8.75 -39.98 21.60
N GLU A 95 -8.16 -40.98 20.96
CA GLU A 95 -8.82 -41.72 19.87
C GLU A 95 -10.09 -42.48 20.32
N ASP A 96 -10.09 -42.99 21.54
CA ASP A 96 -11.26 -43.62 22.15
C ASP A 96 -12.44 -42.67 22.28
N LEU A 97 -12.21 -41.42 22.65
CA LEU A 97 -13.24 -40.39 22.72
C LEU A 97 -13.69 -39.92 21.33
N ARG A 98 -12.83 -39.95 20.33
CA ARG A 98 -13.22 -39.66 18.94
C ARG A 98 -14.19 -40.69 18.40
N GLN A 99 -14.10 -41.93 18.87
CA GLN A 99 -14.98 -43.04 18.48
C GLN A 99 -16.27 -43.10 19.32
N ASP A 100 -16.34 -42.46 20.48
CA ASP A 100 -17.53 -42.44 21.32
C ASP A 100 -18.68 -41.69 20.63
N GLN A 101 -19.81 -42.40 20.44
CA GLN A 101 -21.00 -41.87 19.76
C GLN A 101 -21.54 -40.58 20.42
N ARG A 102 -21.36 -40.42 21.74
CA ARG A 102 -21.83 -39.26 22.49
C ARG A 102 -20.92 -38.01 22.26
N MET A 103 -19.66 -38.23 21.95
CA MET A 103 -18.70 -37.18 21.71
C MET A 103 -18.60 -36.75 20.25
N LYS A 104 -19.02 -37.60 19.32
CA LYS A 104 -18.92 -37.32 17.87
C LYS A 104 -19.56 -35.99 17.47
N ALA A 105 -20.74 -35.67 17.98
CA ALA A 105 -21.43 -34.44 17.64
C ALA A 105 -20.70 -33.21 18.16
N LEU A 106 -20.12 -33.29 19.36
CA LEU A 106 -19.33 -32.20 19.95
C LEU A 106 -18.04 -31.98 19.15
N ILE A 107 -17.31 -33.06 18.88
CA ILE A 107 -16.05 -33.01 18.10
C ILE A 107 -16.33 -32.41 16.71
N ALA A 108 -17.36 -32.92 16.02
CA ALA A 108 -17.75 -32.39 14.72
C ALA A 108 -18.13 -30.89 14.75
N GLY A 109 -18.75 -30.41 15.83
CA GLY A 109 -19.04 -29.00 16.04
C GLY A 109 -17.78 -28.15 16.20
N ILE A 110 -16.81 -28.63 16.99
CA ILE A 110 -15.52 -27.95 17.17
C ILE A 110 -14.72 -27.92 15.85
N GLU A 111 -14.66 -29.03 15.13
CA GLU A 111 -14.04 -29.10 13.80
C GLU A 111 -14.70 -28.17 12.80
N ALA A 112 -16.03 -28.08 12.81
CA ALA A 112 -16.78 -27.14 11.95
C ALA A 112 -16.42 -25.68 12.29
N THR A 113 -16.26 -25.36 13.58
CA THR A 113 -15.81 -24.04 14.02
C THR A 113 -14.41 -23.72 13.52
N GLY A 114 -13.49 -24.70 13.56
CA GLY A 114 -12.15 -24.57 12.99
C GLY A 114 -12.16 -24.27 11.50
N ARG A 115 -12.95 -25.03 10.73
CA ARG A 115 -13.11 -24.81 9.28
C ARG A 115 -13.74 -23.45 8.94
N GLU A 116 -14.72 -23.01 9.74
CA GLU A 116 -15.31 -21.68 9.53
C GLU A 116 -14.29 -20.58 9.79
N LEU A 117 -13.43 -20.73 10.80
CA LEU A 117 -12.36 -19.78 11.07
C LEU A 117 -11.35 -19.72 9.91
N ASP A 118 -11.00 -20.86 9.31
CA ASP A 118 -10.13 -20.92 8.12
C ASP A 118 -10.81 -20.20 6.93
N THR A 119 -12.10 -20.40 6.72
CA THR A 119 -12.88 -19.70 5.69
C THR A 119 -12.89 -18.17 5.92
N VAL A 120 -13.05 -17.74 7.18
CA VAL A 120 -12.99 -16.32 7.54
C VAL A 120 -11.60 -15.75 7.26
N PHE A 121 -10.55 -16.49 7.54
CA PHE A 121 -9.18 -16.07 7.23
C PHE A 121 -8.99 -15.88 5.73
N GLU A 122 -9.40 -16.85 4.90
CA GLU A 122 -9.29 -16.76 3.44
C GLU A 122 -10.06 -15.56 2.88
N ARG A 123 -11.28 -15.29 3.34
CA ARG A 123 -12.08 -14.11 2.94
C ARG A 123 -11.36 -12.79 3.24
N ASN A 124 -10.52 -12.77 4.27
CA ASN A 124 -9.72 -11.60 4.66
C ASN A 124 -8.32 -11.59 4.05
N GLY A 125 -8.03 -12.52 3.14
CA GLY A 125 -6.73 -12.64 2.48
C GLY A 125 -5.64 -13.18 3.40
N ILE A 126 -6.02 -13.90 4.45
CA ILE A 126 -5.09 -14.60 5.34
C ILE A 126 -5.00 -16.04 4.84
N THR A 127 -3.79 -16.48 4.51
CA THR A 127 -3.51 -17.82 4.00
C THR A 127 -2.48 -18.54 4.85
N ARG A 128 -2.65 -19.83 5.02
CA ARG A 128 -1.68 -20.66 5.71
C ARG A 128 -0.43 -20.85 4.85
N VAL A 129 0.72 -20.84 5.48
CA VAL A 129 1.99 -21.19 4.86
C VAL A 129 2.09 -22.71 4.77
N GLU A 130 2.25 -23.24 3.58
CA GLU A 130 2.55 -24.66 3.38
C GLU A 130 4.02 -24.91 3.77
N ALA A 131 4.23 -25.72 4.78
CA ALA A 131 5.56 -25.99 5.32
C ALA A 131 6.01 -27.45 5.13
N LEU A 132 5.17 -28.42 5.45
CA LEU A 132 5.54 -29.83 5.42
C LEU A 132 5.99 -30.30 4.02
N GLY A 133 7.13 -30.96 3.96
CA GLY A 133 7.71 -31.48 2.71
C GLY A 133 8.37 -30.42 1.83
N GLN A 134 8.35 -29.15 2.24
CA GLN A 134 9.00 -28.07 1.51
C GLN A 134 10.42 -27.83 2.01
N PRO A 135 11.32 -27.29 1.16
CA PRO A 135 12.60 -26.81 1.64
C PRO A 135 12.41 -25.61 2.58
N LEU A 136 13.30 -25.46 3.55
CA LEU A 136 13.28 -24.34 4.48
C LEU A 136 13.45 -23.01 3.73
N ASP A 137 12.45 -22.13 3.84
CA ASP A 137 12.50 -20.75 3.38
C ASP A 137 12.57 -19.80 4.60
N PRO A 138 13.69 -19.13 4.86
CA PRO A 138 13.83 -18.23 6.01
C PRO A 138 12.85 -17.04 6.02
N HIS A 139 12.22 -16.70 4.86
CA HIS A 139 11.22 -15.65 4.80
C HIS A 139 9.84 -16.08 5.29
N ARG A 140 9.58 -17.39 5.38
CA ARG A 140 8.27 -17.95 5.72
C ARG A 140 8.32 -18.93 6.88
N HIS A 141 9.48 -19.54 7.13
CA HIS A 141 9.68 -20.61 8.09
C HIS A 141 10.74 -20.22 9.11
N GLN A 142 10.58 -20.70 10.33
CA GLN A 142 11.56 -20.60 11.38
C GLN A 142 11.90 -22.01 11.88
N ALA A 143 13.09 -22.47 11.57
CA ALA A 143 13.59 -23.76 12.07
C ALA A 143 13.83 -23.67 13.58
N MET A 144 13.21 -24.58 14.32
CA MET A 144 13.34 -24.66 15.78
C MET A 144 14.20 -25.83 16.19
N VAL A 145 14.22 -26.93 15.43
CA VAL A 145 14.92 -28.17 15.74
C VAL A 145 15.35 -28.87 14.46
N GLU A 146 16.51 -29.51 14.51
CA GLU A 146 16.96 -30.46 13.50
C GLU A 146 16.54 -31.86 13.91
N ILE A 147 15.91 -32.61 13.03
CA ILE A 147 15.37 -33.94 13.27
C ILE A 147 16.15 -34.92 12.40
N PRO A 148 16.84 -35.91 13.00
CA PRO A 148 17.47 -36.95 12.22
C PRO A 148 16.43 -37.69 11.36
N ASN A 149 16.64 -37.69 10.04
CA ASN A 149 15.71 -38.27 9.08
C ASN A 149 16.48 -38.77 7.85
N ASP A 150 16.34 -40.09 7.56
CA ASP A 150 17.00 -40.74 6.43
C ASP A 150 16.19 -40.67 5.14
N GLU A 151 14.86 -40.35 5.24
CA GLU A 151 13.95 -40.38 4.12
C GLU A 151 13.81 -39.02 3.42
N ALA A 152 14.17 -37.92 4.14
CA ALA A 152 14.06 -36.58 3.61
C ALA A 152 15.44 -35.95 3.34
N GLU A 153 15.52 -35.14 2.28
CA GLU A 153 16.74 -34.38 2.02
C GLU A 153 17.04 -33.40 3.17
N PRO A 154 18.31 -33.21 3.53
CA PRO A 154 18.69 -32.23 4.56
C PRO A 154 18.15 -30.83 4.25
N GLY A 155 17.59 -30.20 5.28
CA GLY A 155 16.95 -28.88 5.12
C GLY A 155 15.49 -28.93 4.67
N THR A 156 14.91 -30.12 4.42
CA THR A 156 13.47 -30.28 4.18
C THR A 156 12.70 -30.22 5.50
N ILE A 157 11.55 -29.58 5.50
CA ILE A 157 10.68 -29.48 6.65
C ILE A 157 9.93 -30.81 6.84
N VAL A 158 10.23 -31.49 7.93
CA VAL A 158 9.64 -32.81 8.26
C VAL A 158 8.59 -32.72 9.36
N GLN A 159 8.55 -31.62 10.08
CA GLN A 159 7.57 -31.39 11.13
C GLN A 159 7.14 -29.92 11.18
N GLU A 160 5.85 -29.67 11.31
CA GLU A 160 5.29 -28.36 11.60
C GLU A 160 4.85 -28.34 13.08
N MET A 161 5.48 -27.50 13.89
CA MET A 161 5.18 -27.33 15.32
C MET A 161 4.11 -26.28 15.54
N GLN A 162 4.10 -25.24 14.69
CA GLN A 162 3.11 -24.18 14.68
C GLN A 162 2.91 -23.67 13.25
N ALA A 163 1.67 -23.53 12.84
CA ALA A 163 1.33 -23.08 11.50
C ALA A 163 1.74 -21.62 11.26
N GLY A 164 2.33 -21.35 10.10
CA GLY A 164 2.63 -20.03 9.61
C GLY A 164 1.44 -19.44 8.86
N TYR A 165 1.37 -18.10 8.82
CA TYR A 165 0.30 -17.41 8.11
C TYR A 165 0.81 -16.14 7.42
N MET A 166 0.24 -15.88 6.25
CA MET A 166 0.41 -14.65 5.47
C MET A 166 -0.87 -13.84 5.49
N ILE A 167 -0.79 -12.51 5.39
CA ILE A 167 -1.90 -11.67 4.99
C ILE A 167 -1.56 -11.03 3.65
N LYS A 168 -2.24 -11.46 2.60
CA LYS A 168 -1.87 -11.11 1.21
C LYS A 168 -0.40 -11.45 0.94
N ASP A 169 0.45 -10.46 0.72
CA ASP A 169 1.88 -10.59 0.45
C ASP A 169 2.79 -10.40 1.68
N ARG A 170 2.21 -10.15 2.87
CA ARG A 170 2.98 -9.93 4.10
C ARG A 170 2.91 -11.12 5.06
N LEU A 171 4.05 -11.43 5.66
CA LEU A 171 4.11 -12.43 6.71
C LEU A 171 3.43 -11.91 7.98
N LEU A 172 2.42 -12.65 8.47
CA LEU A 172 1.81 -12.44 9.78
C LEU A 172 2.64 -13.11 10.88
N ARG A 173 3.00 -14.37 10.64
CA ARG A 173 3.75 -15.22 11.54
C ARG A 173 4.44 -16.34 10.76
N PRO A 174 5.74 -16.60 10.95
CA PRO A 174 6.41 -17.73 10.33
C PRO A 174 5.87 -19.06 10.86
N ALA A 175 5.94 -20.10 10.04
CA ALA A 175 5.74 -21.46 10.52
C ALA A 175 6.94 -21.89 11.37
N LEU A 176 6.69 -22.41 12.58
CA LEU A 176 7.73 -23.02 13.39
C LEU A 176 7.88 -24.48 12.98
N VAL A 177 9.08 -24.86 12.55
CA VAL A 177 9.30 -26.13 11.88
C VAL A 177 10.51 -26.89 12.43
N GLY A 178 10.45 -28.22 12.29
CA GLY A 178 11.58 -29.12 12.42
C GLY A 178 12.08 -29.49 11.02
N VAL A 179 13.39 -29.38 10.81
CA VAL A 179 14.04 -29.67 9.52
C VAL A 179 14.81 -30.96 9.57
N ALA A 180 14.83 -31.68 8.46
CA ALA A 180 15.60 -32.90 8.31
C ALA A 180 17.10 -32.63 8.41
N LYS A 181 17.81 -33.48 9.17
CA LYS A 181 19.26 -33.55 9.22
C LYS A 181 19.69 -34.95 8.92
N GLN A 182 20.77 -35.15 8.17
CA GLN A 182 21.38 -36.48 8.01
C GLN A 182 21.80 -37.00 9.37
N PRO A 183 21.42 -38.25 9.71
CA PRO A 183 21.97 -38.90 10.88
C PRO A 183 23.51 -39.05 10.71
N GLY A 184 24.25 -38.63 11.70
CA GLY A 184 25.71 -38.68 11.70
C GLY A 184 26.23 -40.06 12.00
#